data_c7f94b0c0018d5b4fc630b63eb0a5913
#
_entry.id   c7f94b0c0018d5b4fc630b63eb0a5913
#
_cell.length_a   1.000
_cell.length_b   1.000
_cell.length_c   1.000
_cell.angle_alpha   90.00
_cell.angle_beta   90.00
_cell.angle_gamma   90.00
#
_symmetry.space_group_name_H-M   'P 1'
#
loop_
_entity.id
_entity.type
_entity.pdbx_description
1 polymer ?
#
loop_
_entity_poly.entity_id
_entity_poly.type
_entity_poly.pdbx_seq_one_letter_code
_entity_poly.pdbx_strand_id
1 'polypeptide(L)'
;MNLYHDHFQNYKRYNIPKAQLIIADIPYNIGKNAYASNPSWYQDGDNQQGESELAGKQFFDTDNNFNIAEFMHFVNTMLKKEPKERGQAGCMIVFCEFEQQFMLIEQGRKYGFPNYINLVFRKNYSAQV
;
A
#
# COMPACT_ATOMS: atom_id res chain seq x y z
N MET A 1 16.28 -12.95 -8.91
CA MET A 1 15.45 -11.99 -8.13
C MET A 1 16.38 -11.05 -7.39
N ASN A 2 16.14 -9.75 -7.45
CA ASN A 2 16.89 -8.76 -6.67
C ASN A 2 16.01 -8.29 -5.51
N LEU A 3 16.59 -8.18 -4.32
CA LEU A 3 15.91 -7.76 -3.11
C LEU A 3 16.62 -6.53 -2.55
N TYR A 4 15.86 -5.49 -2.25
CA TYR A 4 16.35 -4.24 -1.69
C TYR A 4 15.57 -3.92 -0.40
N HIS A 5 16.28 -3.56 0.65
CA HIS A 5 15.70 -3.11 1.91
C HIS A 5 15.96 -1.61 2.07
N ASP A 6 15.06 -0.79 1.55
CA ASP A 6 15.17 0.67 1.58
C ASP A 6 13.78 1.31 1.31
N HIS A 7 13.66 2.61 1.57
CA HIS A 7 12.50 3.38 1.19
C HIS A 7 12.43 3.54 -0.33
N PHE A 8 11.22 3.50 -0.89
CA PHE A 8 11.02 3.61 -2.34
C PHE A 8 11.56 4.91 -2.93
N GLN A 9 11.64 6.00 -2.16
CA GLN A 9 12.24 7.27 -2.59
C GLN A 9 13.70 7.13 -3.02
N ASN A 10 14.38 6.13 -2.50
CA ASN A 10 15.79 5.86 -2.80
C ASN A 10 16.01 4.99 -4.06
N TYR A 11 14.95 4.67 -4.79
CA TYR A 11 14.98 3.75 -5.95
C TYR A 11 16.08 4.04 -6.98
N LYS A 12 16.43 5.32 -7.16
CA LYS A 12 17.47 5.74 -8.12
C LYS A 12 18.86 5.18 -7.83
N ARG A 13 19.11 4.75 -6.59
CA ARG A 13 20.40 4.17 -6.18
C ARG A 13 20.65 2.78 -6.75
N TYR A 14 19.59 2.09 -7.19
CA TYR A 14 19.63 0.65 -7.44
C TYR A 14 19.57 0.26 -8.91
N ASN A 15 19.53 1.19 -9.83
CA ASN A 15 19.45 0.87 -11.26
C ASN A 15 18.32 -0.12 -11.61
N ILE A 16 17.18 -0.02 -10.95
CA ILE A 16 16.04 -0.92 -11.16
C ILE A 16 15.45 -0.66 -12.54
N PRO A 17 15.32 -1.69 -13.40
CA PRO A 17 14.71 -1.52 -14.71
C PRO A 17 13.22 -1.20 -14.58
N LYS A 18 12.66 -0.52 -15.58
CA LYS A 18 11.22 -0.27 -15.63
C LYS A 18 10.44 -1.57 -15.68
N ALA A 19 9.40 -1.64 -14.87
CA ALA A 19 8.53 -2.80 -14.75
C ALA A 19 7.29 -2.67 -15.64
N GLN A 20 6.73 -3.78 -16.05
CA GLN A 20 5.41 -3.84 -16.66
C GLN A 20 4.29 -3.93 -15.61
N LEU A 21 4.58 -4.56 -14.48
CA LEU A 21 3.68 -4.66 -13.35
C LEU A 21 4.37 -4.17 -12.09
N ILE A 22 3.70 -3.31 -11.33
CA ILE A 22 4.08 -2.93 -9.98
C ILE A 22 3.01 -3.45 -9.03
N ILE A 23 3.42 -4.19 -8.02
CA ILE A 23 2.57 -4.60 -6.90
C ILE A 23 3.09 -3.90 -5.66
N ALA A 24 2.25 -3.12 -5.01
CA ALA A 24 2.62 -2.35 -3.83
C ALA A 24 1.62 -2.57 -2.69
N ASP A 25 2.14 -2.83 -1.52
CA ASP A 25 1.42 -2.77 -0.26
C ASP A 25 1.90 -1.52 0.46
N ILE A 26 1.09 -0.45 0.37
CA ILE A 26 1.49 0.86 0.90
C ILE A 26 1.16 0.99 2.38
N PRO A 27 1.87 1.83 3.15
CA PRO A 27 1.49 2.16 4.51
C PRO A 27 0.06 2.73 4.56
N TYR A 28 -0.76 2.20 5.48
CA TYR A 28 -2.19 2.53 5.53
C TYR A 28 -2.50 3.84 6.27
N ASN A 29 -1.49 4.49 6.82
CA ASN A 29 -1.62 5.71 7.64
C ASN A 29 -2.56 5.54 8.86
N ILE A 30 -2.69 4.32 9.36
CA ILE A 30 -3.51 4.00 10.52
C ILE A 30 -2.78 4.21 11.84
N GLY A 31 -1.47 4.48 11.78
CA GLY A 31 -0.65 4.83 12.94
C GLY A 31 -0.74 3.80 14.06
N LYS A 32 -1.06 4.26 15.25
CA LYS A 32 -1.18 3.42 16.45
C LYS A 32 -2.36 2.43 16.41
N ASN A 33 -3.23 2.53 15.43
CA ASN A 33 -4.35 1.60 15.24
C ASN A 33 -3.98 0.36 14.44
N ALA A 34 -2.72 0.25 14.01
CA ALA A 34 -2.23 -0.82 13.16
C ALA A 34 -2.45 -2.23 13.74
N TYR A 35 -2.38 -2.37 15.04
CA TYR A 35 -2.52 -3.64 15.75
C TYR A 35 -3.86 -3.78 16.47
N ALA A 36 -4.95 -3.38 15.81
CA ALA A 36 -6.27 -3.56 16.36
C ALA A 36 -6.38 -3.08 17.83
N SER A 37 -5.74 -1.96 18.11
CA SER A 37 -5.70 -1.36 19.45
C SER A 37 -7.05 -0.77 19.88
N ASN A 38 -8.14 -1.08 19.17
CA ASN A 38 -9.47 -0.67 19.59
C ASN A 38 -9.96 -1.63 20.69
N PRO A 39 -10.11 -1.17 21.95
CA PRO A 39 -10.53 -2.01 23.05
C PRO A 39 -11.85 -2.71 22.81
N SER A 40 -12.74 -2.14 21.99
CA SER A 40 -14.03 -2.74 21.69
C SER A 40 -13.94 -4.05 20.89
N TRP A 41 -12.83 -4.31 20.22
CA TRP A 41 -12.62 -5.57 19.51
C TRP A 41 -12.21 -6.73 20.40
N TYR A 42 -11.82 -6.43 21.64
CA TYR A 42 -11.32 -7.41 22.60
C TYR A 42 -12.32 -7.74 23.72
N GLN A 43 -13.39 -6.94 23.86
CA GLN A 43 -14.35 -7.14 24.95
C GLN A 43 -15.24 -8.37 24.78
N ASP A 44 -15.43 -8.85 23.54
CA ASP A 44 -16.26 -10.02 23.22
C ASP A 44 -15.55 -11.07 22.34
N GLY A 45 -14.25 -10.96 22.16
CA GLY A 45 -13.44 -11.86 21.32
C GLY A 45 -12.76 -12.95 22.14
N ASP A 46 -12.27 -14.00 21.44
CA ASP A 46 -11.57 -15.14 22.03
C ASP A 46 -10.28 -14.79 22.80
N ASN A 47 -9.84 -13.55 22.75
CA ASN A 47 -8.63 -13.07 23.43
C ASN A 47 -8.98 -12.30 24.70
N GLN A 48 -9.48 -12.99 25.69
CA GLN A 48 -9.82 -12.42 27.01
C GLN A 48 -8.59 -12.06 27.87
N GLN A 49 -7.37 -12.22 27.37
CA GLN A 49 -6.15 -12.06 28.15
C GLN A 49 -5.42 -10.73 27.94
N GLY A 50 -6.06 -9.75 27.36
CA GLY A 50 -5.50 -8.41 27.29
C GLY A 50 -4.94 -8.04 25.91
N GLU A 51 -4.58 -6.77 25.80
CA GLU A 51 -4.01 -6.20 24.59
C GLU A 51 -2.68 -6.88 24.24
N SER A 52 -2.46 -7.06 22.94
CA SER A 52 -1.15 -7.43 22.44
C SER A 52 -0.08 -6.46 22.97
N GLU A 53 1.12 -6.93 23.28
CA GLU A 53 2.28 -6.08 23.59
C GLU A 53 2.58 -5.04 22.50
N LEU A 54 2.04 -5.27 21.30
CA LEU A 54 2.14 -4.38 20.15
C LEU A 54 1.01 -3.34 20.09
N ALA A 55 0.00 -3.45 20.96
CA ALA A 55 -1.08 -2.48 21.00
C ALA A 55 -0.54 -1.06 21.22
N GLY A 56 -1.04 -0.12 20.43
CA GLY A 56 -0.56 1.25 20.45
C GLY A 56 0.80 1.51 19.76
N LYS A 57 1.45 0.47 19.21
CA LYS A 57 2.64 0.63 18.37
C LYS A 57 2.23 0.76 16.90
N GLN A 58 3.02 1.51 16.14
CA GLN A 58 2.84 1.59 14.69
C GLN A 58 3.62 0.47 14.00
N PHE A 59 3.12 0.04 12.85
CA PHE A 59 3.77 -0.99 12.04
C PHE A 59 5.10 -0.51 11.46
N PHE A 60 5.10 0.72 10.96
CA PHE A 60 6.25 1.36 10.33
C PHE A 60 6.33 2.82 10.77
N ASP A 61 7.51 3.38 10.78
CA ASP A 61 7.76 4.80 11.00
C ASP A 61 7.08 5.70 9.95
N THR A 62 6.83 5.15 8.75
CA THR A 62 6.17 5.83 7.63
C THR A 62 4.65 5.75 7.66
N ASP A 63 4.05 5.03 8.62
CA ASP A 63 2.61 4.72 8.63
C ASP A 63 1.71 5.95 8.92
N ASN A 64 2.28 7.06 9.38
CA ASN A 64 1.55 8.30 9.65
C ASN A 64 1.64 9.33 8.52
N ASN A 65 2.62 9.23 7.64
CA ASN A 65 3.00 10.29 6.70
C ASN A 65 3.25 9.79 5.28
N PHE A 66 2.67 8.67 4.90
CA PHE A 66 2.86 8.16 3.55
C PHE A 66 2.24 9.10 2.52
N ASN A 67 3.08 9.58 1.60
CA ASN A 67 2.66 10.53 0.57
C ASN A 67 2.28 9.83 -0.72
N ILE A 68 0.97 9.72 -0.97
CA ILE A 68 0.44 9.04 -2.16
C ILE A 68 0.85 9.74 -3.46
N ALA A 69 0.96 11.07 -3.48
CA ALA A 69 1.40 11.78 -4.69
C ALA A 69 2.86 11.44 -5.04
N GLU A 70 3.73 11.36 -4.05
CA GLU A 70 5.13 10.95 -4.24
C GLU A 70 5.23 9.50 -4.71
N PHE A 71 4.43 8.61 -4.11
CA PHE A 71 4.32 7.23 -4.55
C PHE A 71 3.86 7.13 -6.01
N MET A 72 2.85 7.87 -6.41
CA MET A 72 2.37 7.88 -7.80
C MET A 72 3.42 8.43 -8.77
N HIS A 73 4.21 9.41 -8.36
CA HIS A 73 5.35 9.89 -9.13
C HIS A 73 6.39 8.77 -9.34
N PHE A 74 6.73 8.04 -8.28
CA PHE A 74 7.61 6.87 -8.36
C PHE A 74 7.06 5.82 -9.32
N VAL A 75 5.79 5.43 -9.17
CA VAL A 75 5.14 4.45 -10.06
C VAL A 75 5.18 4.90 -11.51
N ASN A 76 4.83 6.15 -11.79
CA ASN A 76 4.88 6.69 -13.15
C ASN A 76 6.29 6.66 -13.76
N THR A 77 7.32 6.83 -12.94
CA THR A 77 8.70 6.77 -13.37
C THR A 77 9.14 5.33 -13.67
N MET A 78 8.70 4.39 -12.84
CA MET A 78 9.15 2.99 -12.87
C MET A 78 8.33 2.09 -13.77
N LEU A 79 7.10 2.46 -14.13
CA LEU A 79 6.32 1.71 -15.10
C LEU A 79 6.81 1.96 -16.53
N LYS A 80 6.79 0.89 -17.33
CA LYS A 80 6.93 1.02 -18.77
C LYS A 80 5.79 1.87 -19.30
N LYS A 81 6.10 2.81 -20.18
CA LYS A 81 5.08 3.57 -20.88
C LYS A 81 4.27 2.63 -21.77
N GLU A 82 3.04 3.03 -22.02
CA GLU A 82 2.12 2.26 -22.83
C GLU A 82 2.74 1.94 -24.20
N PRO A 83 2.97 0.67 -24.52
CA PRO A 83 3.47 0.29 -25.81
C PRO A 83 2.36 0.40 -26.87
N LYS A 84 2.74 0.51 -28.13
CA LYS A 84 1.77 0.53 -29.24
C LYS A 84 1.00 -0.79 -29.40
N GLU A 85 1.52 -1.86 -28.82
CA GLU A 85 0.93 -3.20 -28.92
C GLU A 85 -0.07 -3.46 -27.80
N ARG A 86 -1.24 -3.98 -28.16
CA ARG A 86 -2.28 -4.35 -27.22
C ARG A 86 -1.78 -5.40 -26.22
N GLY A 87 -2.15 -5.22 -24.94
CA GLY A 87 -1.84 -6.16 -23.87
C GLY A 87 -0.46 -6.00 -23.24
N GLN A 88 0.33 -5.01 -23.67
CA GLN A 88 1.65 -4.75 -23.08
C GLN A 88 1.70 -3.48 -22.24
N ALA A 89 0.58 -2.84 -22.01
CA ALA A 89 0.50 -1.66 -21.13
C ALA A 89 0.98 -2.00 -19.72
N GLY A 90 1.71 -1.08 -19.13
CA GLY A 90 2.09 -1.17 -17.72
C GLY A 90 0.87 -1.04 -16.81
N CYS A 91 0.83 -1.80 -15.73
CA CYS A 91 -0.21 -1.68 -14.72
C CYS A 91 0.35 -1.72 -13.30
N MET A 92 -0.44 -1.27 -12.33
CA MET A 92 -0.11 -1.41 -10.92
C MET A 92 -1.28 -2.03 -10.15
N ILE A 93 -0.95 -2.77 -9.11
CA ILE A 93 -1.86 -3.27 -8.09
C ILE A 93 -1.42 -2.65 -6.78
N VAL A 94 -2.31 -1.94 -6.10
CA VAL A 94 -2.01 -1.28 -4.84
C VAL A 94 -2.94 -1.80 -3.75
N PHE A 95 -2.36 -2.38 -2.71
CA PHE A 95 -3.07 -2.67 -1.48
C PHE A 95 -3.06 -1.40 -0.63
N CYS A 96 -4.24 -0.97 -0.23
CA CYS A 96 -4.41 0.27 0.52
C CYS A 96 -5.61 0.16 1.47
N GLU A 97 -5.68 1.08 2.41
CA GLU A 97 -6.86 1.27 3.23
C GLU A 97 -7.99 1.91 2.41
N PHE A 98 -9.23 1.72 2.85
CA PHE A 98 -10.42 2.14 2.09
C PHE A 98 -10.42 3.63 1.73
N GLU A 99 -10.03 4.50 2.65
CA GLU A 99 -10.04 5.95 2.40
C GLU A 99 -8.92 6.39 1.45
N GLN A 100 -7.79 5.69 1.44
CA GLN A 100 -6.67 6.01 0.55
C GLN A 100 -6.99 5.81 -0.93
N GLN A 101 -7.94 4.92 -1.26
CA GLN A 101 -8.29 4.66 -2.66
C GLN A 101 -8.74 5.92 -3.42
N PHE A 102 -9.43 6.85 -2.75
CA PHE A 102 -9.91 8.07 -3.39
C PHE A 102 -8.75 8.94 -3.85
N MET A 103 -7.74 9.11 -3.01
CA MET A 103 -6.55 9.85 -3.37
C MET A 103 -5.69 9.11 -4.40
N LEU A 104 -5.61 7.77 -4.31
CA LEU A 104 -4.94 6.96 -5.33
C LEU A 104 -5.57 7.13 -6.72
N ILE A 105 -6.89 7.13 -6.79
CA ILE A 105 -7.63 7.35 -8.05
C ILE A 105 -7.38 8.76 -8.57
N GLU A 106 -7.48 9.77 -7.71
CA GLU A 106 -7.28 11.18 -8.09
C GLU A 106 -5.86 11.40 -8.61
N GLN A 107 -4.86 10.98 -7.86
CA GLN A 107 -3.45 11.11 -8.26
C GLN A 107 -3.14 10.22 -9.48
N GLY A 108 -3.73 9.03 -9.55
CA GLY A 108 -3.59 8.16 -10.70
C GLY A 108 -4.01 8.84 -12.01
N ARG A 109 -5.14 9.53 -12.01
CA ARG A 109 -5.59 10.31 -13.18
C ARG A 109 -4.60 11.40 -13.58
N LYS A 110 -4.01 12.10 -12.61
CA LYS A 110 -2.97 13.13 -12.87
C LYS A 110 -1.72 12.56 -13.53
N TYR A 111 -1.40 11.30 -13.23
CA TYR A 111 -0.23 10.59 -13.78
C TYR A 111 -0.54 9.71 -14.99
N GLY A 112 -1.75 9.84 -15.58
CA GLY A 112 -2.10 9.15 -16.81
C GLY A 112 -2.66 7.74 -16.64
N PHE A 113 -3.24 7.41 -15.47
CA PHE A 113 -3.97 6.19 -15.20
C PHE A 113 -5.49 6.47 -15.20
N PRO A 114 -6.15 6.48 -16.37
CA PRO A 114 -7.57 6.88 -16.45
C PRO A 114 -8.52 5.79 -15.95
N ASN A 115 -8.08 4.54 -16.01
CA ASN A 115 -8.90 3.37 -15.69
C ASN A 115 -8.42 2.72 -14.39
N TYR A 116 -9.38 2.26 -13.60
CA TYR A 116 -9.10 1.48 -12.41
C TYR A 116 -10.17 0.39 -12.20
N ILE A 117 -9.79 -0.65 -11.49
CA ILE A 117 -10.70 -1.70 -11.00
C ILE A 117 -10.53 -1.72 -9.49
N ASN A 118 -11.64 -1.61 -8.77
CA ASN A 118 -11.63 -1.76 -7.32
C ASN A 118 -11.87 -3.22 -6.94
N LEU A 119 -10.93 -3.79 -6.19
CA LEU A 119 -11.02 -5.14 -5.65
C LEU A 119 -11.08 -5.06 -4.12
N VAL A 120 -11.99 -5.79 -3.53
CA VAL A 120 -12.12 -5.87 -2.07
C VAL A 120 -11.66 -7.24 -1.60
N PHE A 121 -10.60 -7.27 -0.81
CA PHE A 121 -10.15 -8.48 -0.13
C PHE A 121 -10.90 -8.62 1.19
N ARG A 122 -11.74 -9.64 1.28
CA ARG A 122 -12.39 -10.03 2.54
C ARG A 122 -11.55 -11.10 3.22
N LYS A 123 -11.03 -10.79 4.39
CA LYS A 123 -10.34 -11.78 5.23
C LYS A 123 -11.40 -12.62 5.95
N ASN A 124 -11.18 -13.92 6.05
CA ASN A 124 -12.06 -14.85 6.79
C ASN A 124 -11.88 -14.75 8.30
N TYR A 125 -10.80 -14.11 8.74
CA TYR A 125 -10.47 -13.87 10.13
C TYR A 125 -9.79 -12.51 10.26
N SER A 126 -9.97 -11.84 11.37
CA SER A 126 -9.12 -10.72 11.73
C SER A 126 -7.73 -11.29 12.01
N ALA A 127 -6.70 -10.72 11.40
CA ALA A 127 -5.34 -11.05 11.81
C ALA A 127 -5.21 -10.74 13.30
N GLN A 128 -5.19 -11.78 14.10
CA GLN A 128 -4.78 -11.64 15.49
C GLN A 128 -3.26 -11.49 15.46
N VAL A 129 -2.84 -10.38 15.90
CA VAL A 129 -1.41 -10.11 16.06
C VAL A 129 -1.07 -10.24 17.52
#